data_cfb34f4e24c86f74ebc0ab5c1a7f77cf
#
_entry.id   cfb34f4e24c86f74ebc0ab5c1a7f77cf
#
_cell.length_a   1.000
_cell.length_b   1.000
_cell.length_c   1.000
_cell.angle_alpha   90.00
_cell.angle_beta   90.00
_cell.angle_gamma   90.00
#
_symmetry.space_group_name_H-M   'P 1'
#
loop_
_entity.id
_entity.type
_entity.pdbx_description
1 polymer ?
#
loop_
_entity_poly.entity_id
_entity_poly.type
_entity_poly.pdbx_seq_one_letter_code
_entity_poly.pdbx_strand_id
1 'polypeptide(L)'
;MDKIQERGIYLALRGHNIFITGFPGTGKSCTVIEFAKQLKAVGKDVVVTATTGIAAQGLRQKLPEHFGAVSTIHIFVGLKDGRYENDELLNLIVHNENFVDIKNNIKSMDTLIIDEISMLSSKRLEQIQYIFESVRCSACPFGGVQMILSGDFYQLPPVPNINYGDNGQMCCNSLYVKKILSPCAIGYDP
;
A
#
# COMPACT_ATOMS: atom_id res chain seq x y z
N MET A 1 21.72 -0.15 -9.40
CA MET A 1 20.99 0.20 -8.16
C MET A 1 21.96 0.99 -7.30
N ASP A 2 21.53 2.05 -6.65
CA ASP A 2 22.40 2.80 -5.78
C ASP A 2 22.44 2.19 -4.35
N LYS A 3 23.38 2.64 -3.51
CA LYS A 3 23.56 2.12 -2.15
C LYS A 3 22.35 2.32 -1.25
N ILE A 4 21.54 3.35 -1.50
CA ILE A 4 20.33 3.65 -0.72
C ILE A 4 19.23 2.63 -1.06
N GLN A 5 19.06 2.34 -2.34
CA GLN A 5 18.11 1.33 -2.80
C GLN A 5 18.48 -0.06 -2.28
N GLU A 6 19.76 -0.43 -2.31
CA GLU A 6 20.26 -1.70 -1.75
C GLU A 6 19.97 -1.81 -0.25
N ARG A 7 20.23 -0.73 0.51
CA ARG A 7 19.92 -0.69 1.94
C ARG A 7 18.41 -0.82 2.20
N GLY A 8 17.58 -0.17 1.39
CA GLY A 8 16.12 -0.29 1.47
C GLY A 8 15.65 -1.74 1.28
N ILE A 9 16.16 -2.42 0.27
CA ILE A 9 15.85 -3.84 0.02
C ILE A 9 16.29 -4.71 1.19
N TYR A 10 17.50 -4.52 1.70
CA TYR A 10 18.00 -5.24 2.86
C TYR A 10 17.06 -5.12 4.08
N LEU A 11 16.56 -3.91 4.36
CA LEU A 11 15.60 -3.68 5.43
C LEU A 11 14.24 -4.32 5.15
N ALA A 12 13.76 -4.25 3.90
CA ALA A 12 12.51 -4.88 3.49
C ALA A 12 12.57 -6.41 3.67
N LEU A 13 13.66 -7.04 3.29
CA LEU A 13 13.87 -8.49 3.48
C LEU A 13 13.86 -8.91 4.96
N ARG A 14 14.16 -7.98 5.86
CA ARG A 14 14.07 -8.18 7.32
C ARG A 14 12.69 -7.88 7.91
N GLY A 15 11.69 -7.58 7.07
CA GLY A 15 10.32 -7.33 7.51
C GLY A 15 10.03 -5.90 7.95
N HIS A 16 10.97 -4.95 7.75
CA HIS A 16 10.71 -3.55 8.06
C HIS A 16 9.74 -2.94 7.06
N ASN A 17 8.87 -2.05 7.53
CA ASN A 17 8.08 -1.18 6.67
C ASN A 17 8.99 -0.14 6.01
N ILE A 18 8.74 0.17 4.74
CA ILE A 18 9.60 1.06 3.96
C ILE A 18 8.74 2.16 3.35
N PHE A 19 9.25 3.38 3.36
CA PHE A 19 8.73 4.46 2.56
C PHE A 19 9.80 4.92 1.56
N ILE A 20 9.46 4.86 0.27
CA ILE A 20 10.32 5.26 -0.85
C ILE A 20 9.82 6.63 -1.33
N THR A 21 10.62 7.67 -1.15
CA THR A 21 10.31 9.01 -1.63
C THR A 21 11.41 9.54 -2.55
N GLY A 22 11.08 10.56 -3.32
CA GLY A 22 12.02 11.22 -4.23
C GLY A 22 11.27 11.94 -5.36
N PHE A 23 11.96 12.83 -6.05
CA PHE A 23 11.40 13.60 -7.15
C PHE A 23 10.93 12.73 -8.33
N PRO A 24 10.12 13.28 -9.26
CA PRO A 24 9.79 12.60 -10.51
C PRO A 24 11.06 12.14 -11.25
N GLY A 25 11.01 10.95 -11.85
CA GLY A 25 12.13 10.42 -12.63
C GLY A 25 13.28 9.79 -11.84
N THR A 26 13.25 9.79 -10.49
CA THR A 26 14.31 9.17 -9.66
C THR A 26 14.29 7.64 -9.61
N GLY A 27 13.38 7.00 -10.36
CA GLY A 27 13.33 5.54 -10.45
C GLY A 27 12.53 4.86 -9.33
N LYS A 28 11.65 5.57 -8.59
CA LYS A 28 10.83 4.98 -7.51
C LYS A 28 10.10 3.70 -7.94
N SER A 29 9.37 3.73 -9.04
CA SER A 29 8.63 2.55 -9.53
C SER A 29 9.55 1.41 -9.96
N CYS A 30 10.77 1.69 -10.46
CA CYS A 30 11.77 0.64 -10.72
C CYS A 30 12.24 0.00 -9.41
N THR A 31 12.44 0.82 -8.38
CA THR A 31 12.79 0.35 -7.04
C THR A 31 11.67 -0.51 -6.44
N VAL A 32 10.40 -0.09 -6.57
CA VAL A 32 9.22 -0.88 -6.16
C VAL A 32 9.21 -2.27 -6.81
N ILE A 33 9.48 -2.34 -8.11
CA ILE A 33 9.54 -3.60 -8.85
C ILE A 33 10.65 -4.52 -8.31
N GLU A 34 11.81 -3.95 -8.01
CA GLU A 34 12.92 -4.69 -7.46
C GLU A 34 12.61 -5.22 -6.05
N PHE A 35 12.00 -4.40 -5.18
CA PHE A 35 11.50 -4.85 -3.87
C PHE A 35 10.54 -6.03 -4.01
N ALA A 36 9.56 -5.93 -4.90
CA ALA A 36 8.60 -6.99 -5.14
C ALA A 36 9.29 -8.30 -5.55
N LYS A 37 10.24 -8.24 -6.51
CA LYS A 37 11.00 -9.41 -6.99
C LYS A 37 11.82 -10.06 -5.88
N GLN A 38 12.56 -9.28 -5.11
CA GLN A 38 13.44 -9.79 -4.05
C GLN A 38 12.62 -10.42 -2.90
N LEU A 39 11.52 -9.81 -2.50
CA LEU A 39 10.64 -10.37 -1.48
C LEU A 39 9.98 -11.68 -1.93
N LYS A 40 9.52 -11.72 -3.20
CA LYS A 40 8.95 -12.96 -3.75
C LYS A 40 9.98 -14.07 -3.90
N ALA A 41 11.22 -13.74 -4.24
CA ALA A 41 12.32 -14.70 -4.34
C ALA A 41 12.66 -15.38 -3.01
N VAL A 42 12.39 -14.72 -1.86
CA VAL A 42 12.54 -15.33 -0.52
C VAL A 42 11.24 -15.98 -0.01
N GLY A 43 10.26 -16.20 -0.88
CA GLY A 43 9.03 -16.93 -0.57
C GLY A 43 7.93 -16.10 0.10
N LYS A 44 8.02 -14.78 0.11
CA LYS A 44 6.96 -13.90 0.63
C LYS A 44 5.77 -13.84 -0.34
N ASP A 45 4.56 -13.82 0.21
CA ASP A 45 3.36 -13.47 -0.57
C ASP A 45 3.26 -11.95 -0.69
N VAL A 46 3.57 -11.45 -1.89
CA VAL A 46 3.70 -10.02 -2.18
C VAL A 46 2.59 -9.55 -3.10
N VAL A 47 1.81 -8.60 -2.63
CA VAL A 47 0.79 -7.91 -3.43
C VAL A 47 1.30 -6.53 -3.83
N VAL A 48 1.22 -6.23 -5.13
CA VAL A 48 1.64 -4.93 -5.68
C VAL A 48 0.40 -4.18 -6.16
N THR A 49 0.25 -2.96 -5.68
CA THR A 49 -0.85 -2.07 -6.04
C THR A 49 -0.35 -0.66 -6.33
N ALA A 50 -1.22 0.18 -6.88
CA ALA A 50 -0.98 1.61 -7.00
C ALA A 50 -2.26 2.39 -6.65
N THR A 51 -2.16 3.69 -6.45
CA THR A 51 -3.35 4.52 -6.19
C THR A 51 -4.12 4.85 -7.47
N THR A 52 -3.46 4.83 -8.64
CA THR A 52 -4.08 5.14 -9.93
C THR A 52 -4.02 3.96 -10.90
N GLY A 53 -4.99 3.92 -11.84
CA GLY A 53 -5.04 2.89 -12.89
C GLY A 53 -3.82 2.93 -13.82
N ILE A 54 -3.34 4.13 -14.15
CA ILE A 54 -2.16 4.31 -15.02
C ILE A 54 -0.91 3.76 -14.34
N ALA A 55 -0.69 4.07 -13.05
CA ALA A 55 0.45 3.55 -12.31
C ALA A 55 0.37 2.01 -12.15
N ALA A 56 -0.81 1.46 -11.84
CA ALA A 56 -1.02 0.02 -11.76
C ALA A 56 -0.72 -0.68 -13.09
N GLN A 57 -1.16 -0.10 -14.22
CA GLN A 57 -0.87 -0.63 -15.55
C GLN A 57 0.63 -0.59 -15.85
N GLY A 58 1.31 0.51 -15.52
CA GLY A 58 2.76 0.65 -15.69
C GLY A 58 3.57 -0.37 -14.88
N LEU A 59 3.13 -0.70 -13.66
CA LEU A 59 3.73 -1.75 -12.84
C LEU A 59 3.46 -3.14 -13.43
N ARG A 60 2.22 -3.40 -13.87
CA ARG A 60 1.84 -4.68 -14.49
C ARG A 60 2.67 -5.02 -15.72
N GLN A 61 2.97 -4.05 -16.57
CA GLN A 61 3.79 -4.26 -17.77
C GLN A 61 5.25 -4.63 -17.47
N LYS A 62 5.75 -4.26 -16.30
CA LYS A 62 7.15 -4.45 -15.90
C LYS A 62 7.36 -5.62 -14.94
N LEU A 63 6.30 -6.05 -14.26
CA LEU A 63 6.36 -7.21 -13.37
C LEU A 63 6.12 -8.51 -14.15
N PRO A 64 6.81 -9.62 -13.79
CA PRO A 64 6.55 -10.93 -14.35
C PRO A 64 5.10 -11.39 -14.09
N GLU A 65 4.55 -12.22 -14.99
CA GLU A 65 3.17 -12.72 -14.90
C GLU A 65 2.83 -13.44 -13.59
N HIS A 66 3.80 -14.08 -12.96
CA HIS A 66 3.60 -14.80 -11.71
C HIS A 66 3.32 -13.88 -10.48
N PHE A 67 3.37 -12.55 -10.65
CA PHE A 67 2.88 -11.61 -9.63
C PHE A 67 1.35 -11.49 -9.60
N GLY A 68 0.66 -12.09 -10.57
CA GLY A 68 -0.78 -12.00 -10.67
C GLY A 68 -1.27 -10.63 -11.15
N ALA A 69 -2.51 -10.31 -10.80
CA ALA A 69 -3.15 -9.08 -11.25
C ALA A 69 -2.69 -7.89 -10.39
N VAL A 70 -1.90 -6.98 -10.98
CA VAL A 70 -1.65 -5.66 -10.39
C VAL A 70 -2.87 -4.79 -10.64
N SER A 71 -3.47 -4.26 -9.58
CA SER A 71 -4.66 -3.41 -9.62
C SER A 71 -4.47 -2.15 -8.80
N THR A 72 -5.47 -1.26 -8.80
CA THR A 72 -5.45 -0.16 -7.84
C THR A 72 -5.77 -0.68 -6.44
N ILE A 73 -5.22 -0.01 -5.43
CA ILE A 73 -5.50 -0.34 -4.02
C ILE A 73 -7.01 -0.28 -3.72
N HIS A 74 -7.75 0.62 -4.38
CA HIS A 74 -9.20 0.73 -4.24
C HIS A 74 -9.93 -0.53 -4.71
N ILE A 75 -9.53 -1.11 -5.83
CA ILE A 75 -10.09 -2.37 -6.35
C ILE A 75 -9.65 -3.52 -5.44
N PHE A 76 -8.38 -3.56 -5.06
CA PHE A 76 -7.81 -4.65 -4.26
C PHE A 76 -8.50 -4.82 -2.91
N VAL A 77 -8.84 -3.72 -2.23
CA VAL A 77 -9.53 -3.74 -0.92
C VAL A 77 -11.07 -3.69 -1.06
N GLY A 78 -11.59 -3.44 -2.26
CA GLY A 78 -13.04 -3.31 -2.49
C GLY A 78 -13.62 -1.97 -2.04
N LEU A 79 -12.81 -0.92 -1.94
CA LEU A 79 -13.24 0.43 -1.54
C LEU A 79 -14.24 1.05 -2.54
N LYS A 80 -14.21 0.60 -3.80
CA LYS A 80 -14.97 1.16 -4.91
C LYS A 80 -14.74 2.68 -5.03
N ASP A 81 -15.80 3.47 -5.08
CA ASP A 81 -15.78 4.93 -5.07
C ASP A 81 -15.75 5.53 -3.65
N GLY A 82 -15.59 4.68 -2.65
CA GLY A 82 -15.50 5.11 -1.24
C GLY A 82 -16.84 5.31 -0.55
N ARG A 83 -17.92 4.76 -1.11
CA ARG A 83 -19.28 4.88 -0.58
C ARG A 83 -19.50 4.15 0.75
N TYR A 84 -18.71 3.15 1.04
CA TYR A 84 -18.88 2.35 2.24
C TYR A 84 -18.14 2.95 3.44
N GLU A 85 -18.83 3.01 4.57
CA GLU A 85 -18.18 3.24 5.86
C GLU A 85 -17.44 1.97 6.33
N ASN A 86 -16.62 2.11 7.37
CA ASN A 86 -15.72 1.05 7.82
C ASN A 86 -16.44 -0.28 8.14
N ASP A 87 -17.49 -0.20 8.96
CA ASP A 87 -18.22 -1.40 9.41
C ASP A 87 -19.04 -2.03 8.29
N GLU A 88 -19.58 -1.21 7.40
CA GLU A 88 -20.32 -1.68 6.23
C GLU A 88 -19.39 -2.43 5.27
N LEU A 89 -18.22 -1.87 4.95
CA LEU A 89 -17.24 -2.52 4.09
C LEU A 89 -16.71 -3.81 4.72
N LEU A 90 -16.42 -3.79 6.02
CA LEU A 90 -15.98 -4.97 6.76
C LEU A 90 -17.04 -6.08 6.70
N ASN A 91 -18.31 -5.74 6.90
CA ASN A 91 -19.40 -6.70 6.83
C ASN A 91 -19.52 -7.33 5.43
N LEU A 92 -19.37 -6.52 4.36
CA LEU A 92 -19.34 -7.02 3.00
C LEU A 92 -18.15 -7.97 2.77
N ILE A 93 -16.95 -7.62 3.22
CA ILE A 93 -15.75 -8.46 3.04
C ILE A 93 -15.87 -9.78 3.81
N VAL A 94 -16.48 -9.76 4.97
CA VAL A 94 -16.59 -10.95 5.83
C VAL A 94 -17.69 -11.90 5.36
N HIS A 95 -18.84 -11.38 4.90
CA HIS A 95 -20.07 -12.18 4.69
C HIS A 95 -20.56 -12.26 3.24
N ASN A 96 -20.08 -11.40 2.33
CA ASN A 96 -20.55 -11.39 0.95
C ASN A 96 -19.63 -12.23 0.06
N GLU A 97 -20.20 -13.18 -0.68
CA GLU A 97 -19.48 -14.10 -1.58
C GLU A 97 -18.66 -13.37 -2.65
N ASN A 98 -19.10 -12.20 -3.11
CA ASN A 98 -18.36 -11.39 -4.09
C ASN A 98 -17.06 -10.80 -3.53
N PHE A 99 -16.83 -10.86 -2.23
CA PHE A 99 -15.62 -10.33 -1.55
C PHE A 99 -14.70 -11.45 -1.01
N VAL A 100 -15.01 -12.73 -1.29
CA VAL A 100 -14.23 -13.87 -0.79
C VAL A 100 -12.75 -13.77 -1.21
N ASP A 101 -12.47 -13.41 -2.45
CA ASP A 101 -11.10 -13.27 -2.95
C ASP A 101 -10.37 -12.13 -2.23
N ILE A 102 -11.04 -11.01 -1.99
CA ILE A 102 -10.48 -9.87 -1.24
C ILE A 102 -10.11 -10.32 0.18
N LYS A 103 -11.03 -10.99 0.86
CA LYS A 103 -10.84 -11.53 2.21
C LYS A 103 -9.64 -12.49 2.26
N ASN A 104 -9.57 -13.43 1.32
CA ASN A 104 -8.50 -14.41 1.26
C ASN A 104 -7.14 -13.76 0.97
N ASN A 105 -7.10 -12.83 0.02
CA ASN A 105 -5.88 -12.07 -0.30
C ASN A 105 -5.37 -11.27 0.91
N ILE A 106 -6.27 -10.59 1.66
CA ILE A 106 -5.88 -9.86 2.87
C ILE A 106 -5.33 -10.83 3.95
N LYS A 107 -5.87 -12.04 4.05
CA LYS A 107 -5.41 -13.03 5.03
C LYS A 107 -4.07 -13.64 4.70
N SER A 108 -3.82 -13.93 3.42
CA SER A 108 -2.62 -14.69 3.00
C SER A 108 -1.39 -13.82 2.81
N MET A 109 -1.55 -12.55 2.38
CA MET A 109 -0.39 -11.72 2.04
C MET A 109 0.55 -11.45 3.21
N ASP A 110 1.84 -11.43 2.91
CA ASP A 110 2.89 -11.03 3.84
C ASP A 110 3.24 -9.55 3.67
N THR A 111 3.25 -9.06 2.44
CA THR A 111 3.69 -7.70 2.09
C THR A 111 2.72 -7.05 1.11
N LEU A 112 2.32 -5.82 1.43
CA LEU A 112 1.58 -4.94 0.53
C LEU A 112 2.45 -3.78 0.07
N ILE A 113 2.58 -3.64 -1.25
CA ILE A 113 3.25 -2.51 -1.89
C ILE A 113 2.20 -1.58 -2.48
N ILE A 114 2.29 -0.27 -2.17
CA ILE A 114 1.41 0.76 -2.74
C ILE A 114 2.28 1.83 -3.40
N ASP A 115 2.22 1.92 -4.73
CA ASP A 115 2.89 3.00 -5.48
C ASP A 115 1.97 4.22 -5.62
N GLU A 116 2.57 5.40 -5.79
CA GLU A 116 1.90 6.71 -5.87
C GLU A 116 1.03 7.03 -4.64
N ILE A 117 1.50 6.69 -3.43
CA ILE A 117 0.76 6.82 -2.16
C ILE A 117 0.31 8.26 -1.87
N SER A 118 0.93 9.28 -2.46
CA SER A 118 0.55 10.70 -2.29
C SER A 118 -0.90 10.99 -2.70
N MET A 119 -1.46 10.22 -3.61
CA MET A 119 -2.83 10.36 -4.08
C MET A 119 -3.86 9.57 -3.23
N LEU A 120 -3.43 8.86 -2.18
CA LEU A 120 -4.33 8.21 -1.23
C LEU A 120 -4.62 9.14 -0.06
N SER A 121 -5.91 9.33 0.26
CA SER A 121 -6.29 10.17 1.40
C SER A 121 -6.05 9.46 2.74
N SER A 122 -5.92 10.25 3.82
CA SER A 122 -5.88 9.75 5.19
C SER A 122 -7.07 8.85 5.50
N LYS A 123 -8.29 9.30 5.14
CA LYS A 123 -9.51 8.53 5.38
C LYS A 123 -9.42 7.14 4.75
N ARG A 124 -8.92 7.03 3.51
CA ARG A 124 -8.81 5.75 2.82
C ARG A 124 -7.72 4.88 3.39
N LEU A 125 -6.59 5.44 3.74
CA LEU A 125 -5.53 4.67 4.39
C LEU A 125 -5.97 4.12 5.76
N GLU A 126 -6.67 4.92 6.56
CA GLU A 126 -7.23 4.50 7.84
C GLU A 126 -8.31 3.43 7.68
N GLN A 127 -9.14 3.53 6.65
CA GLN A 127 -10.12 2.51 6.30
C GLN A 127 -9.44 1.18 5.92
N ILE A 128 -8.38 1.23 5.11
CA ILE A 128 -7.58 0.04 4.75
C ILE A 128 -7.00 -0.61 6.00
N GLN A 129 -6.42 0.19 6.89
CA GLN A 129 -5.88 -0.32 8.15
C GLN A 129 -6.94 -1.02 8.99
N TYR A 130 -8.09 -0.36 9.21
CA TYR A 130 -9.20 -0.93 9.96
C TYR A 130 -9.65 -2.29 9.40
N ILE A 131 -9.80 -2.38 8.07
CA ILE A 131 -10.18 -3.62 7.38
C ILE A 131 -9.13 -4.72 7.59
N PHE A 132 -7.84 -4.40 7.44
CA PHE A 132 -6.76 -5.36 7.58
C PHE A 132 -6.65 -5.91 9.01
N GLU A 133 -6.71 -5.03 10.02
CA GLU A 133 -6.71 -5.43 11.43
C GLU A 133 -7.89 -6.34 11.76
N SER A 134 -9.08 -5.99 11.27
CA SER A 134 -10.31 -6.75 11.52
C SER A 134 -10.31 -8.10 10.81
N VAL A 135 -9.97 -8.15 9.52
CA VAL A 135 -9.96 -9.39 8.72
C VAL A 135 -8.89 -10.37 9.18
N ARG A 136 -7.74 -9.87 9.65
CA ARG A 136 -6.63 -10.69 10.18
C ARG A 136 -6.74 -10.96 11.67
N CYS A 137 -7.76 -10.38 12.34
CA CYS A 137 -7.94 -10.49 13.79
C CYS A 137 -6.66 -10.13 14.58
N SER A 138 -5.99 -9.05 14.19
CA SER A 138 -4.71 -8.62 14.74
C SER A 138 -4.70 -7.13 15.02
N ALA A 139 -4.37 -6.73 16.25
CA ALA A 139 -4.22 -5.32 16.64
C ALA A 139 -2.89 -4.68 16.18
N CYS A 140 -2.03 -5.44 15.51
CA CYS A 140 -0.85 -4.87 14.89
C CYS A 140 -1.25 -3.95 13.73
N PRO A 141 -0.55 -2.84 13.47
CA PRO A 141 -0.83 -1.99 12.33
C PRO A 141 -0.96 -2.79 11.02
N PHE A 142 -2.02 -2.52 10.26
CA PHE A 142 -2.38 -3.27 9.05
C PHE A 142 -2.47 -4.81 9.25
N GLY A 143 -2.90 -5.25 10.46
CA GLY A 143 -3.01 -6.67 10.76
C GLY A 143 -1.67 -7.42 10.71
N GLY A 144 -0.54 -6.72 10.86
CA GLY A 144 0.81 -7.28 10.79
C GLY A 144 1.34 -7.47 9.37
N VAL A 145 0.67 -6.96 8.34
CA VAL A 145 1.18 -6.94 6.95
C VAL A 145 2.34 -5.95 6.85
N GLN A 146 3.43 -6.36 6.24
CA GLN A 146 4.53 -5.46 5.93
C GLN A 146 4.11 -4.45 4.86
N MET A 147 4.32 -3.16 5.11
CA MET A 147 3.95 -2.08 4.20
C MET A 147 5.16 -1.50 3.49
N ILE A 148 5.11 -1.45 2.16
CA ILE A 148 6.08 -0.74 1.34
C ILE A 148 5.32 0.32 0.56
N LEU A 149 5.56 1.57 0.90
CA LEU A 149 4.87 2.73 0.33
C LEU A 149 5.85 3.49 -0.56
N SER A 150 5.38 3.91 -1.73
CA SER A 150 6.18 4.71 -2.68
C SER A 150 5.39 5.91 -3.17
N GLY A 151 6.01 7.08 -3.18
CA GLY A 151 5.36 8.29 -3.69
C GLY A 151 6.13 9.56 -3.35
N ASP A 152 5.58 10.66 -3.84
CA ASP A 152 6.13 12.00 -3.64
C ASP A 152 5.02 12.95 -3.19
N PHE A 153 5.03 13.35 -1.92
CA PHE A 153 4.00 14.22 -1.35
C PHE A 153 4.07 15.68 -1.84
N TYR A 154 5.06 16.03 -2.65
CA TYR A 154 5.11 17.32 -3.36
C TYR A 154 4.43 17.26 -4.74
N GLN A 155 3.98 16.07 -5.18
CA GLN A 155 3.17 15.89 -6.38
C GLN A 155 1.67 16.07 -6.10
N LEU A 156 0.83 15.47 -6.96
CA LEU A 156 -0.63 15.62 -6.86
C LEU A 156 -1.18 15.08 -5.53
N PRO A 157 -1.94 15.91 -4.80
CA PRO A 157 -2.63 15.47 -3.59
C PRO A 157 -3.83 14.57 -3.92
N PRO A 158 -4.41 13.91 -2.89
CA PRO A 158 -5.66 13.18 -3.06
C PRO A 158 -6.79 14.10 -3.54
N VAL A 159 -7.63 13.56 -4.41
CA VAL A 159 -8.85 14.26 -4.83
C VAL A 159 -9.91 14.13 -3.74
N PRO A 160 -10.47 15.23 -3.21
CA PRO A 160 -11.54 15.16 -2.23
C PRO A 160 -12.77 14.43 -2.77
N ASN A 161 -13.40 13.60 -1.94
CA ASN A 161 -14.68 12.98 -2.22
C ASN A 161 -15.68 13.34 -1.12
N ILE A 162 -16.15 14.58 -1.16
CA ILE A 162 -16.95 15.19 -0.11
C ILE A 162 -18.29 14.45 0.10
N ASN A 163 -18.85 13.86 -0.98
CA ASN A 163 -20.09 13.09 -0.89
C ASN A 163 -19.99 11.91 0.08
N TYR A 164 -18.78 11.40 0.28
CA TYR A 164 -18.48 10.29 1.19
C TYR A 164 -17.55 10.71 2.34
N GLY A 165 -17.58 12.00 2.70
CA GLY A 165 -16.87 12.53 3.85
C GLY A 165 -15.35 12.48 3.78
N ASP A 166 -14.80 12.42 2.56
CA ASP A 166 -13.35 12.45 2.34
C ASP A 166 -12.92 13.83 1.86
N ASN A 167 -12.24 14.58 2.72
CA ASN A 167 -11.77 15.93 2.43
C ASN A 167 -10.45 15.99 1.64
N GLY A 168 -9.91 14.84 1.21
CA GLY A 168 -8.67 14.77 0.46
C GLY A 168 -7.41 15.07 1.27
N GLN A 169 -7.47 14.94 2.60
CA GLN A 169 -6.29 15.12 3.44
C GLN A 169 -5.23 14.05 3.11
N MET A 170 -3.98 14.48 2.90
CA MET A 170 -2.88 13.57 2.56
C MET A 170 -2.63 12.54 3.66
N CYS A 171 -2.37 11.31 3.27
CA CYS A 171 -2.14 10.20 4.20
C CYS A 171 -0.88 10.35 5.06
N CYS A 172 0.11 11.16 4.65
CA CYS A 172 1.28 11.46 5.49
C CYS A 172 0.92 12.17 6.81
N ASN A 173 -0.24 12.79 6.88
CA ASN A 173 -0.77 13.41 8.11
C ASN A 173 -1.43 12.40 9.04
N SER A 174 -1.73 11.18 8.56
CA SER A 174 -2.29 10.12 9.37
C SER A 174 -1.32 9.69 10.47
N LEU A 175 -1.85 9.46 11.67
CA LEU A 175 -1.09 8.91 12.79
C LEU A 175 -0.50 7.52 12.45
N TYR A 176 -1.11 6.80 11.54
CA TYR A 176 -0.71 5.46 11.16
C TYR A 176 0.52 5.45 10.26
N VAL A 177 0.64 6.37 9.32
CA VAL A 177 1.88 6.54 8.54
C VAL A 177 3.05 6.87 9.48
N LYS A 178 2.82 7.76 10.44
CA LYS A 178 3.82 8.09 11.46
C LYS A 178 4.22 6.87 12.31
N LYS A 179 3.26 6.03 12.70
CA LYS A 179 3.54 4.79 13.46
C LYS A 179 4.25 3.73 12.63
N ILE A 180 3.87 3.54 11.35
CA ILE A 180 4.51 2.58 10.44
C ILE A 180 5.96 2.94 10.20
N LEU A 181 6.26 4.24 10.05
CA LEU A 181 7.59 4.74 9.71
C LEU A 181 8.45 5.04 10.95
N SER A 182 7.85 5.09 12.15
CA SER A 182 8.51 5.53 13.38
C SER A 182 9.74 4.73 13.83
N PRO A 183 9.89 3.41 13.61
CA PRO A 183 11.12 2.70 13.98
C PRO A 183 12.22 2.76 12.92
N CYS A 184 11.92 3.18 11.69
CA CYS A 184 12.80 3.13 10.54
C CYS A 184 12.83 4.43 9.73
N ALA A 185 12.53 5.56 10.36
CA ALA A 185 12.89 6.84 9.77
C ALA A 185 14.43 6.89 9.67
N ILE A 186 14.94 6.34 8.58
CA ILE A 186 16.33 6.56 8.18
C ILE A 186 16.35 8.03 7.78
N GLY A 187 16.70 8.88 8.75
CA GLY A 187 16.85 10.29 8.54
C GLY A 187 17.85 10.52 7.41
N TYR A 188 17.44 11.30 6.43
CA TYR A 188 18.37 12.15 5.75
C TYR A 188 18.85 13.14 6.81
N ASP A 189 20.03 12.95 7.31
CA ASP A 189 20.82 14.06 7.83
C ASP A 189 21.25 14.90 6.61
N PRO A 190 21.00 16.22 6.62
CA PRO A 190 21.28 17.11 5.49
C PRO A 190 22.77 17.23 5.19
#